data_a72485435d3d77130468d5b5808a0580
#
_entry.id   a72485435d3d77130468d5b5808a0580
#
_cell.length_a   1.000
_cell.length_b   1.000
_cell.length_c   1.000
_cell.angle_alpha   90.00
_cell.angle_beta   90.00
_cell.angle_gamma   90.00
#
_symmetry.space_group_name_H-M   'P 1'
#
loop_
_entity.id
_entity.type
_entity.pdbx_description
1 polymer ?
#
loop_
_entity_poly.entity_id
_entity_poly.type
_entity_poly.pdbx_seq_one_letter_code
_entity_poly.pdbx_strand_id
1 'polypeptide(L)'
;MENVKELYKDLENGTQLWDISNSVMVILLWLLIVYLIIVGLSQLASYKKVKDNWSKYRCSPSVIPFASLYGHNATENFNFCLGKIFNTHAGPTISSFTSMFGSLASVLTILISSLNSMRLAIGTLGGGINVIFQEFTDRIRAMFMALRVSSIQIKNLMTRLYATFFSIIYIALSAITGVQNFGNTTLFKFLDTFCFAPETKIHIKGKGFIECKNISIGDIILPANERVTGTFKFFSNGQPMIELPRTDGSLSPIIVSTNHYLIYNGKAIRAENHPNARSVNPWNGGVARPLICFNTDKHTITFGGYVFKDYDETSLGDNETMTKLQTQINGQNTNVILPSEYSPAVDSETRIILEDGRRFPAGNIILCDKLSTGNQVVGVIEKEIYEISRLKNGIEMGAATLLWDEASKIWRRAKEVYGSYKLREPKIFKSFICTFNSQLELATDPPLRIRDYLEVCSPDSEIAYSNALTRQEIIVK
;
A
#
# COMPACT_ATOMS: atom_id res chain seq x y z
N MET A 1 17.62 61.81 18.59
CA MET A 1 17.46 61.55 17.15
C MET A 1 18.57 60.68 16.53
N GLU A 2 19.74 60.68 17.13
CA GLU A 2 20.86 59.84 16.66
C GLU A 2 20.61 58.33 16.80
N ASN A 3 20.09 57.87 17.95
CA ASN A 3 19.82 56.46 18.19
C ASN A 3 18.79 55.82 17.23
N VAL A 4 17.89 56.65 16.66
CA VAL A 4 16.88 56.12 15.69
C VAL A 4 17.48 55.90 14.31
N LYS A 5 18.47 56.73 13.92
CA LYS A 5 19.19 56.57 12.66
C LYS A 5 20.12 55.37 12.64
N GLU A 6 20.69 55.03 13.79
CA GLU A 6 21.54 53.85 13.96
C GLU A 6 20.73 52.55 13.90
N LEU A 7 19.54 52.58 14.52
CA LEU A 7 18.60 51.45 14.47
C LEU A 7 18.05 51.19 13.04
N TYR A 8 17.82 52.25 12.27
CA TYR A 8 17.38 52.12 10.86
C TYR A 8 18.53 51.58 9.99
N LYS A 9 19.79 51.90 10.27
CA LYS A 9 20.94 51.44 9.52
C LYS A 9 21.21 49.92 9.80
N ASP A 10 20.96 49.46 11.00
CA ASP A 10 21.06 48.05 11.37
C ASP A 10 19.90 47.22 10.77
N LEU A 11 18.71 47.80 10.64
CA LEU A 11 17.57 47.17 9.93
C LEU A 11 17.86 47.06 8.42
N GLU A 12 18.41 48.09 7.80
CA GLU A 12 18.75 48.10 6.38
C GLU A 12 19.86 47.09 6.06
N ASN A 13 20.84 46.94 6.94
CA ASN A 13 21.90 45.91 6.84
C ASN A 13 21.31 44.49 7.04
N GLY A 14 20.29 44.33 7.91
CA GLY A 14 19.61 43.07 8.14
C GLY A 14 18.78 42.62 6.91
N THR A 15 18.11 43.57 6.24
CA THR A 15 17.35 43.29 5.02
C THR A 15 18.27 42.94 3.85
N GLN A 16 19.41 43.64 3.69
CA GLN A 16 20.40 43.30 2.67
C GLN A 16 21.01 41.89 2.87
N LEU A 17 21.30 41.51 4.11
CA LEU A 17 21.77 40.14 4.42
C LEU A 17 20.70 39.11 4.12
N TRP A 18 19.42 39.40 4.37
CA TRP A 18 18.31 38.52 4.07
C TRP A 18 18.11 38.34 2.55
N ASP A 19 18.21 39.42 1.77
CA ASP A 19 18.11 39.37 0.31
C ASP A 19 19.30 38.65 -0.33
N ILE A 20 20.52 38.83 0.20
CA ILE A 20 21.71 38.08 -0.23
C ILE A 20 21.53 36.59 0.09
N SER A 21 21.02 36.23 1.27
CA SER A 21 20.76 34.84 1.67
C SER A 21 19.74 34.19 0.76
N ASN A 22 18.63 34.86 0.44
CA ASN A 22 17.62 34.38 -0.50
C ASN A 22 18.19 34.23 -1.91
N SER A 23 18.97 35.19 -2.40
CA SER A 23 19.60 35.10 -3.72
C SER A 23 20.60 33.96 -3.79
N VAL A 24 21.37 33.69 -2.75
CA VAL A 24 22.29 32.55 -2.65
C VAL A 24 21.52 31.24 -2.64
N MET A 25 20.42 31.15 -1.88
CA MET A 25 19.54 29.97 -1.86
C MET A 25 18.96 29.67 -3.24
N VAL A 26 18.48 30.70 -3.96
CA VAL A 26 17.94 30.51 -5.33
C VAL A 26 19.04 30.06 -6.30
N ILE A 27 20.24 30.61 -6.21
CA ILE A 27 21.39 30.18 -7.03
C ILE A 27 21.76 28.72 -6.71
N LEU A 28 21.81 28.33 -5.45
CA LEU A 28 22.09 26.95 -5.04
C LEU A 28 21.01 25.98 -5.54
N LEU A 29 19.74 26.38 -5.49
CA LEU A 29 18.64 25.59 -6.01
C LEU A 29 18.74 25.42 -7.54
N TRP A 30 19.07 26.49 -8.28
CA TRP A 30 19.33 26.42 -9.71
C TRP A 30 20.51 25.52 -10.05
N LEU A 31 21.61 25.62 -9.31
CA LEU A 31 22.77 24.75 -9.50
C LEU A 31 22.42 23.28 -9.22
N LEU A 32 21.59 23.02 -8.22
CA LEU A 32 21.08 21.68 -7.93
C LEU A 32 20.24 21.14 -9.08
N ILE A 33 19.32 21.95 -9.62
CA ILE A 33 18.46 21.56 -10.76
C ILE A 33 19.33 21.27 -11.99
N VAL A 34 20.26 22.14 -12.32
CA VAL A 34 21.19 21.94 -13.45
C VAL A 34 22.03 20.66 -13.26
N TYR A 35 22.52 20.45 -12.06
CA TYR A 35 23.25 19.22 -11.71
C TYR A 35 22.37 17.97 -11.92
N LEU A 36 21.13 17.97 -11.44
CA LEU A 36 20.19 16.85 -11.63
C LEU A 36 19.87 16.61 -13.11
N ILE A 37 19.73 17.68 -13.90
CA ILE A 37 19.52 17.57 -15.36
C ILE A 37 20.76 16.94 -16.02
N ILE A 38 21.97 17.39 -15.70
CA ILE A 38 23.20 16.83 -16.25
C ILE A 38 23.35 15.35 -15.88
N VAL A 39 23.08 14.99 -14.63
CA VAL A 39 23.08 13.60 -14.18
C VAL A 39 22.02 12.78 -14.93
N GLY A 40 20.81 13.30 -15.08
CA GLY A 40 19.75 12.66 -15.85
C GLY A 40 20.13 12.40 -17.32
N LEU A 41 20.68 13.42 -17.98
CA LEU A 41 21.14 13.30 -19.36
C LEU A 41 22.32 12.33 -19.51
N SER A 42 23.25 12.32 -18.56
CA SER A 42 24.38 11.36 -18.56
C SER A 42 23.89 9.90 -18.40
N GLN A 43 22.84 9.69 -17.61
CA GLN A 43 22.21 8.37 -17.47
C GLN A 43 21.52 7.92 -18.77
N LEU A 44 20.84 8.84 -19.47
CA LEU A 44 20.23 8.56 -20.78
C LEU A 44 21.29 8.19 -21.84
N ALA A 45 22.41 8.89 -21.89
CA ALA A 45 23.54 8.56 -22.77
C ALA A 45 24.14 7.18 -22.46
N SER A 46 24.10 6.77 -21.21
CA SER A 46 24.61 5.48 -20.75
C SER A 46 23.62 4.33 -20.88
N TYR A 47 22.34 4.61 -21.21
CA TYR A 47 21.25 3.63 -21.21
C TYR A 47 21.56 2.39 -22.06
N LYS A 48 21.96 2.60 -23.32
CA LYS A 48 22.27 1.49 -24.24
C LYS A 48 23.45 0.65 -23.72
N LYS A 49 24.50 1.31 -23.23
CA LYS A 49 25.68 0.65 -22.68
C LYS A 49 25.35 -0.20 -21.45
N VAL A 50 24.48 0.29 -20.58
CA VAL A 50 24.04 -0.42 -19.37
C VAL A 50 23.15 -1.59 -19.74
N LYS A 51 22.22 -1.41 -20.68
CA LYS A 51 21.30 -2.46 -21.16
C LYS A 51 22.05 -3.61 -21.81
N ASP A 52 23.00 -3.31 -22.70
CA ASP A 52 23.78 -4.32 -23.44
C ASP A 52 24.76 -5.08 -22.52
N ASN A 53 25.19 -4.47 -21.42
CA ASN A 53 26.12 -5.07 -20.47
C ASN A 53 25.51 -5.13 -19.04
N TRP A 54 24.25 -5.52 -18.95
CA TRP A 54 23.49 -5.54 -17.69
C TRP A 54 24.23 -6.25 -16.54
N SER A 55 24.78 -7.44 -16.78
CA SER A 55 25.49 -8.23 -15.77
C SER A 55 26.65 -7.49 -15.12
N LYS A 56 27.28 -6.55 -15.83
CA LYS A 56 28.42 -5.74 -15.34
C LYS A 56 27.95 -4.52 -14.53
N TYR A 57 26.86 -3.88 -14.95
CA TYR A 57 26.44 -2.60 -14.40
C TYR A 57 25.27 -2.69 -13.43
N ARG A 58 24.58 -3.83 -13.37
CA ARG A 58 23.36 -4.03 -12.54
C ARG A 58 23.52 -3.67 -11.07
N CYS A 59 24.73 -3.77 -10.51
CA CYS A 59 25.01 -3.46 -9.10
C CYS A 59 25.72 -2.10 -8.91
N SER A 60 25.75 -1.23 -9.93
CA SER A 60 26.21 0.15 -9.75
C SER A 60 25.18 0.94 -8.97
N PRO A 61 25.59 1.79 -7.98
CA PRO A 61 24.66 2.59 -7.17
C PRO A 61 23.70 3.46 -7.99
N SER A 62 24.16 3.94 -9.16
CA SER A 62 23.36 4.75 -10.07
C SER A 62 22.38 3.94 -10.92
N VAL A 63 22.49 2.61 -10.95
CA VAL A 63 21.64 1.72 -11.77
C VAL A 63 20.66 0.93 -10.92
N ILE A 64 21.05 0.57 -9.71
CA ILE A 64 20.23 -0.26 -8.79
C ILE A 64 18.78 0.26 -8.67
N PRO A 65 18.51 1.55 -8.30
CA PRO A 65 17.15 2.03 -8.11
C PRO A 65 16.35 2.14 -9.40
N PHE A 66 17.03 2.14 -10.55
CA PHE A 66 16.42 2.34 -11.86
C PHE A 66 16.41 1.07 -12.73
N ALA A 67 16.56 -0.11 -12.12
CA ALA A 67 16.59 -1.39 -12.85
C ALA A 67 15.34 -1.61 -13.74
N SER A 68 14.19 -1.12 -13.33
CA SER A 68 12.94 -1.18 -14.12
C SER A 68 13.03 -0.42 -15.44
N LEU A 69 13.77 0.69 -15.50
CA LEU A 69 13.98 1.43 -16.75
C LEU A 69 14.77 0.60 -17.79
N TYR A 70 15.56 -0.35 -17.34
CA TYR A 70 16.36 -1.25 -18.18
C TYR A 70 15.64 -2.57 -18.50
N GLY A 71 14.38 -2.73 -18.08
CA GLY A 71 13.55 -3.91 -18.32
C GLY A 71 13.75 -5.06 -17.32
N HIS A 72 14.28 -4.79 -16.15
CA HIS A 72 14.51 -5.77 -15.08
C HIS A 72 13.73 -5.44 -13.81
N ASN A 73 13.37 -6.45 -13.02
CA ASN A 73 12.69 -6.25 -11.76
C ASN A 73 13.63 -5.55 -10.75
N ALA A 74 13.21 -4.36 -10.28
CA ALA A 74 14.03 -3.53 -9.39
C ALA A 74 14.29 -4.21 -8.04
N THR A 75 13.29 -4.86 -7.46
CA THR A 75 13.38 -5.56 -6.16
C THR A 75 14.33 -6.76 -6.24
N GLU A 76 14.18 -7.57 -7.27
CA GLU A 76 15.04 -8.73 -7.49
C GLU A 76 16.50 -8.32 -7.73
N ASN A 77 16.70 -7.27 -8.55
CA ASN A 77 18.03 -6.73 -8.81
C ASN A 77 18.67 -6.14 -7.55
N PHE A 78 17.90 -5.42 -6.74
CA PHE A 78 18.38 -4.86 -5.47
C PHE A 78 18.82 -5.97 -4.50
N ASN A 79 17.99 -7.00 -4.31
CA ASN A 79 18.31 -8.14 -3.44
C ASN A 79 19.58 -8.87 -3.89
N PHE A 80 19.73 -9.09 -5.18
CA PHE A 80 20.92 -9.70 -5.76
C PHE A 80 22.18 -8.86 -5.48
N CYS A 81 22.11 -7.55 -5.73
CA CYS A 81 23.26 -6.66 -5.57
C CYS A 81 23.63 -6.45 -4.10
N LEU A 82 22.63 -6.35 -3.22
CA LEU A 82 22.83 -6.28 -1.78
C LEU A 82 23.55 -7.54 -1.26
N GLY A 83 23.07 -8.72 -1.66
CA GLY A 83 23.71 -10.00 -1.30
C GLY A 83 25.16 -10.09 -1.82
N LYS A 84 25.41 -9.61 -3.03
CA LYS A 84 26.75 -9.57 -3.63
C LYS A 84 27.69 -8.63 -2.88
N ILE A 85 27.23 -7.41 -2.57
CA ILE A 85 28.01 -6.40 -1.81
C ILE A 85 28.31 -6.94 -0.41
N PHE A 86 27.32 -7.51 0.26
CA PHE A 86 27.46 -8.10 1.59
C PHE A 86 28.51 -9.22 1.59
N ASN A 87 28.38 -10.19 0.69
CA ASN A 87 29.32 -11.32 0.60
C ASN A 87 30.73 -10.87 0.22
N THR A 88 30.88 -9.81 -0.59
CA THR A 88 32.20 -9.33 -1.04
C THR A 88 32.90 -8.50 0.01
N HIS A 89 32.19 -7.68 0.77
CA HIS A 89 32.80 -6.71 1.70
C HIS A 89 32.69 -7.11 3.17
N ALA A 90 31.58 -7.69 3.59
CA ALA A 90 31.38 -8.09 4.98
C ALA A 90 31.93 -9.46 5.30
N GLY A 91 31.84 -10.41 4.38
CA GLY A 91 32.36 -11.77 4.59
C GLY A 91 33.85 -11.81 4.91
N PRO A 92 34.74 -11.23 4.09
CA PRO A 92 36.18 -11.17 4.37
C PRO A 92 36.51 -10.39 5.65
N THR A 93 35.80 -9.30 5.92
CA THR A 93 36.05 -8.50 7.13
C THR A 93 35.69 -9.25 8.39
N ILE A 94 34.55 -9.94 8.42
CA ILE A 94 34.12 -10.76 9.56
C ILE A 94 35.07 -11.94 9.77
N SER A 95 35.48 -12.62 8.70
CA SER A 95 36.44 -13.72 8.80
C SER A 95 37.82 -13.25 9.31
N SER A 96 38.29 -12.09 8.86
CA SER A 96 39.55 -11.47 9.33
C SER A 96 39.47 -11.09 10.82
N PHE A 97 38.35 -10.53 11.26
CA PHE A 97 38.12 -10.22 12.67
C PHE A 97 38.10 -11.48 13.52
N THR A 98 37.40 -12.53 13.10
CA THR A 98 37.32 -13.79 13.83
C THR A 98 38.70 -14.47 13.91
N SER A 99 39.46 -14.44 12.83
CA SER A 99 40.85 -14.96 12.78
C SER A 99 41.79 -14.17 13.70
N MET A 100 41.70 -12.84 13.69
CA MET A 100 42.52 -11.96 14.54
C MET A 100 42.23 -12.16 16.04
N PHE A 101 40.94 -12.33 16.41
CA PHE A 101 40.56 -12.67 17.78
C PHE A 101 40.99 -14.09 18.18
N GLY A 102 40.92 -15.06 17.28
CA GLY A 102 41.46 -16.38 17.50
C GLY A 102 42.97 -16.36 17.74
N SER A 103 43.71 -15.62 16.94
CA SER A 103 45.16 -15.47 17.11
C SER A 103 45.50 -14.76 18.41
N LEU A 104 44.78 -13.70 18.78
CA LEU A 104 44.95 -13.01 20.06
C LEU A 104 44.69 -13.94 21.25
N ALA A 105 43.62 -14.71 21.21
CA ALA A 105 43.28 -15.69 22.24
C ALA A 105 44.37 -16.80 22.40
N SER A 106 44.99 -17.23 21.29
CA SER A 106 46.07 -18.24 21.32
C SER A 106 47.36 -17.64 21.94
N VAL A 107 47.74 -16.40 21.56
CA VAL A 107 48.86 -15.70 22.17
C VAL A 107 48.68 -15.50 23.68
N LEU A 108 47.45 -15.19 24.09
CA LEU A 108 47.13 -15.02 25.51
C LEU A 108 47.22 -16.35 26.29
N THR A 109 46.79 -17.43 25.68
CA THR A 109 46.92 -18.75 26.27
C THR A 109 48.39 -19.16 26.45
N ILE A 110 49.24 -18.83 25.45
CA ILE A 110 50.69 -19.07 25.53
C ILE A 110 51.31 -18.18 26.62
N LEU A 111 50.94 -16.91 26.72
CA LEU A 111 51.42 -16.02 27.78
C LEU A 111 51.05 -16.55 29.19
N ILE A 112 49.80 -16.94 29.38
CA ILE A 112 49.34 -17.50 30.65
C ILE A 112 50.09 -18.80 31.00
N SER A 113 50.32 -19.69 30.03
CA SER A 113 51.08 -20.93 30.24
C SER A 113 52.54 -20.65 30.55
N SER A 114 53.17 -19.66 29.88
CA SER A 114 54.55 -19.22 30.16
C SER A 114 54.67 -18.59 31.55
N LEU A 115 53.71 -17.77 31.96
CA LEU A 115 53.66 -17.19 33.31
C LEU A 115 53.50 -18.25 34.39
N ASN A 116 52.67 -19.27 34.15
CA ASN A 116 52.53 -20.42 35.06
C ASN A 116 53.84 -21.26 35.15
N SER A 117 54.54 -21.41 34.03
CA SER A 117 55.84 -22.12 34.02
C SER A 117 56.90 -21.31 34.78
N MET A 118 56.95 -19.98 34.61
CA MET A 118 57.80 -19.11 35.43
C MET A 118 57.42 -19.14 36.92
N ARG A 119 56.12 -19.17 37.23
CA ARG A 119 55.64 -19.29 38.60
C ARG A 119 56.14 -20.59 39.28
N LEU A 120 56.10 -21.71 38.55
CA LEU A 120 56.62 -23.00 39.03
C LEU A 120 58.16 -22.93 39.26
N ALA A 121 58.91 -22.29 38.37
CA ALA A 121 60.33 -22.12 38.49
C ALA A 121 60.76 -21.21 39.68
N ILE A 122 59.97 -20.14 39.94
CA ILE A 122 60.22 -19.22 41.06
C ILE A 122 59.69 -19.75 42.39
N GLY A 123 58.64 -20.57 42.37
CA GLY A 123 58.13 -21.25 43.56
C GLY A 123 59.14 -22.12 44.29
N THR A 124 60.19 -22.54 43.58
CA THR A 124 61.38 -23.23 44.17
C THR A 124 62.39 -22.27 44.81
N LEU A 125 62.25 -20.95 44.62
CA LEU A 125 63.25 -19.96 45.10
C LEU A 125 62.80 -19.05 46.27
N GLY A 126 61.61 -19.28 46.87
CA GLY A 126 61.25 -18.57 48.09
C GLY A 126 59.81 -18.02 48.15
N GLY A 127 59.11 -18.35 49.26
CA GLY A 127 57.70 -18.13 49.49
C GLY A 127 57.15 -16.67 49.52
N GLY A 128 58.03 -15.66 49.39
CA GLY A 128 57.59 -14.25 49.42
C GLY A 128 57.21 -13.65 48.05
N ILE A 129 57.78 -14.17 46.98
CA ILE A 129 57.53 -13.70 45.60
C ILE A 129 56.22 -14.31 45.06
N ASN A 130 55.81 -15.43 45.62
CA ASN A 130 54.63 -16.17 45.18
C ASN A 130 53.30 -15.36 45.32
N VAL A 131 53.21 -14.56 46.37
CA VAL A 131 52.02 -13.71 46.64
C VAL A 131 51.90 -12.58 45.60
N ILE A 132 53.02 -11.90 45.25
CA ILE A 132 53.04 -10.83 44.26
C ILE A 132 52.70 -11.34 42.85
N PHE A 133 53.24 -12.52 42.51
CA PHE A 133 52.95 -13.16 41.22
C PHE A 133 51.50 -13.63 41.15
N GLN A 134 50.94 -14.08 42.25
CA GLN A 134 49.54 -14.49 42.30
C GLN A 134 48.63 -13.32 42.11
N GLU A 135 48.86 -12.20 42.80
CA GLU A 135 48.10 -10.97 42.64
C GLU A 135 48.24 -10.42 41.22
N PHE A 136 49.45 -10.42 40.65
CA PHE A 136 49.65 -9.99 39.24
C PHE A 136 48.91 -10.92 38.24
N THR A 137 48.97 -12.24 38.43
CA THR A 137 48.28 -13.19 37.57
C THR A 137 46.76 -13.03 37.67
N ASP A 138 46.22 -12.77 38.87
CA ASP A 138 44.80 -12.55 39.08
C ASP A 138 44.34 -11.22 38.47
N ARG A 139 45.14 -10.18 38.52
CA ARG A 139 44.87 -8.89 37.82
C ARG A 139 44.87 -9.07 36.31
N ILE A 140 45.84 -9.79 35.76
CA ILE A 140 45.90 -10.14 34.33
C ILE A 140 44.65 -11.00 33.94
N ARG A 141 44.30 -11.99 34.75
CA ARG A 141 43.10 -12.79 34.50
C ARG A 141 41.81 -11.93 34.53
N ALA A 142 41.69 -11.03 35.49
CA ALA A 142 40.57 -10.07 35.54
C ALA A 142 40.50 -9.17 34.32
N MET A 143 41.66 -8.64 33.86
CA MET A 143 41.75 -7.84 32.64
C MET A 143 41.31 -8.65 31.39
N PHE A 144 41.74 -9.94 31.27
CA PHE A 144 41.30 -10.75 30.16
C PHE A 144 39.84 -11.12 30.21
N MET A 145 39.29 -11.35 31.41
CA MET A 145 37.83 -11.57 31.57
C MET A 145 37.08 -10.29 31.16
N ALA A 146 37.56 -9.10 31.52
CA ALA A 146 36.97 -7.85 31.10
C ALA A 146 37.04 -7.65 29.57
N LEU A 147 38.16 -7.98 28.93
CA LEU A 147 38.32 -7.96 27.47
C LEU A 147 37.39 -8.98 26.79
N ARG A 148 37.26 -10.21 27.35
CA ARG A 148 36.30 -11.20 26.84
C ARG A 148 34.86 -10.74 26.92
N VAL A 149 34.46 -10.16 28.06
CA VAL A 149 33.12 -9.59 28.24
C VAL A 149 32.88 -8.44 27.27
N SER A 150 33.85 -7.51 27.13
CA SER A 150 33.79 -6.43 26.15
C SER A 150 33.65 -6.95 24.71
N SER A 151 34.39 -8.01 24.35
CA SER A 151 34.30 -8.63 23.03
C SER A 151 32.91 -9.22 22.78
N ILE A 152 32.32 -9.88 23.79
CA ILE A 152 30.94 -10.38 23.72
C ILE A 152 29.93 -9.23 23.58
N GLN A 153 30.16 -8.14 24.31
CA GLN A 153 29.32 -6.93 24.21
C GLN A 153 29.42 -6.29 22.83
N ILE A 154 30.61 -6.18 22.26
CA ILE A 154 30.84 -5.69 20.89
C ILE A 154 30.15 -6.61 19.88
N LYS A 155 30.27 -7.94 20.02
CA LYS A 155 29.57 -8.89 19.17
C LYS A 155 28.07 -8.72 19.26
N ASN A 156 27.52 -8.57 20.46
CA ASN A 156 26.08 -8.31 20.66
C ASN A 156 25.64 -6.97 20.09
N LEU A 157 26.48 -5.92 20.23
CA LEU A 157 26.24 -4.61 19.62
C LEU A 157 26.21 -4.72 18.09
N MET A 158 27.21 -5.40 17.52
CA MET A 158 27.25 -5.65 16.06
C MET A 158 26.02 -6.43 15.58
N THR A 159 25.61 -7.47 16.32
CA THR A 159 24.39 -8.23 15.97
C THR A 159 23.14 -7.32 16.01
N ARG A 160 23.04 -6.43 17.00
CA ARG A 160 21.94 -5.46 17.07
C ARG A 160 22.02 -4.43 15.94
N LEU A 161 23.21 -3.94 15.61
CA LEU A 161 23.42 -3.03 14.48
C LEU A 161 23.03 -3.70 13.16
N TYR A 162 23.42 -4.96 12.95
CA TYR A 162 22.99 -5.72 11.78
C TYR A 162 21.48 -5.92 11.74
N ALA A 163 20.84 -6.29 12.86
CA ALA A 163 19.40 -6.43 12.95
C ALA A 163 18.68 -5.10 12.61
N THR A 164 19.18 -3.98 13.15
CA THR A 164 18.65 -2.63 12.87
C THR A 164 18.87 -2.26 11.40
N PHE A 165 20.05 -2.54 10.85
CA PHE A 165 20.37 -2.27 9.45
C PHE A 165 19.48 -3.09 8.51
N PHE A 166 19.30 -4.39 8.80
CA PHE A 166 18.37 -5.23 8.04
C PHE A 166 16.92 -4.77 8.20
N SER A 167 16.50 -4.32 9.40
CA SER A 167 15.18 -3.72 9.60
C SER A 167 14.98 -2.46 8.76
N ILE A 168 15.98 -1.58 8.70
CA ILE A 168 15.93 -0.37 7.85
C ILE A 168 15.87 -0.74 6.37
N ILE A 169 16.66 -1.73 5.94
CA ILE A 169 16.60 -2.25 4.56
C ILE A 169 15.23 -2.87 4.27
N TYR A 170 14.69 -3.64 5.22
CA TYR A 170 13.36 -4.24 5.07
C TYR A 170 12.26 -3.18 5.01
N ILE A 171 12.35 -2.14 5.85
CA ILE A 171 11.45 -0.98 5.81
C ILE A 171 11.61 -0.23 4.48
N ALA A 172 12.83 -0.03 3.99
CA ALA A 172 13.08 0.61 2.70
C ALA A 172 12.59 -0.23 1.53
N LEU A 173 12.79 -1.56 1.57
CA LEU A 173 12.24 -2.50 0.58
C LEU A 173 10.71 -2.55 0.66
N SER A 174 10.15 -2.60 1.87
CA SER A 174 8.70 -2.52 2.09
C SER A 174 8.15 -1.18 1.61
N ALA A 175 8.89 -0.08 1.79
CA ALA A 175 8.50 1.22 1.26
C ALA A 175 8.57 1.25 -0.28
N ILE A 176 9.59 0.67 -0.91
CA ILE A 176 9.71 0.57 -2.37
C ILE A 176 8.63 -0.38 -2.93
N THR A 177 8.43 -1.53 -2.29
CA THR A 177 7.35 -2.46 -2.63
C THR A 177 6.00 -1.84 -2.29
N GLY A 178 5.91 -1.09 -1.19
CA GLY A 178 4.78 -0.28 -0.80
C GLY A 178 4.46 0.79 -1.82
N VAL A 179 5.43 1.52 -2.35
CA VAL A 179 5.23 2.53 -3.42
C VAL A 179 4.86 1.88 -4.74
N GLN A 180 5.43 0.72 -5.09
CA GLN A 180 5.01 -0.05 -6.27
C GLN A 180 3.62 -0.68 -6.12
N ASN A 181 3.26 -1.11 -4.91
CA ASN A 181 1.93 -1.62 -4.56
C ASN A 181 1.02 -0.54 -3.97
N PHE A 182 1.53 0.68 -3.76
CA PHE A 182 0.80 1.78 -3.13
C PHE A 182 -0.42 2.19 -3.96
N GLY A 183 -0.34 2.12 -5.29
CA GLY A 183 -1.49 2.22 -6.18
C GLY A 183 -2.49 1.07 -6.07
N ASN A 184 -2.09 -0.05 -5.48
CA ASN A 184 -2.88 -1.29 -5.38
C ASN A 184 -3.24 -1.66 -3.94
N THR A 185 -2.78 -0.89 -2.94
CA THR A 185 -3.12 -1.17 -1.54
C THR A 185 -4.53 -0.73 -1.21
N THR A 186 -5.13 -1.42 -0.26
CA THR A 186 -6.41 -1.09 0.36
C THR A 186 -6.48 0.38 0.82
N LEU A 187 -5.33 0.99 1.15
CA LEU A 187 -5.23 2.40 1.53
C LEU A 187 -5.58 3.33 0.35
N PHE A 188 -5.17 3.00 -0.89
CA PHE A 188 -5.59 3.75 -2.09
C PHE A 188 -7.03 3.49 -2.48
N LYS A 189 -7.51 2.27 -2.33
CA LYS A 189 -8.94 1.98 -2.46
C LYS A 189 -9.76 2.84 -1.50
N PHE A 190 -9.24 3.14 -0.30
CA PHE A 190 -9.86 4.07 0.66
C PHE A 190 -9.72 5.55 0.28
N LEU A 191 -8.60 5.96 -0.29
CA LEU A 191 -8.37 7.35 -0.69
C LEU A 191 -9.16 7.72 -1.95
N ASP A 192 -9.43 6.75 -2.82
CA ASP A 192 -10.19 6.94 -4.06
C ASP A 192 -11.67 6.57 -3.92
N THR A 193 -12.20 6.42 -2.70
CA THR A 193 -13.62 6.17 -2.50
C THR A 193 -14.45 7.41 -2.86
N PHE A 194 -15.19 7.32 -3.94
CA PHE A 194 -16.02 8.38 -4.53
C PHE A 194 -17.44 8.29 -3.99
N CYS A 195 -17.75 8.98 -2.92
CA CYS A 195 -18.98 8.75 -2.19
C CYS A 195 -19.59 10.02 -1.58
N PHE A 196 -20.85 9.90 -1.21
CA PHE A 196 -21.61 10.91 -0.46
C PHE A 196 -21.60 10.58 1.03
N ALA A 197 -21.73 11.62 1.86
CA ALA A 197 -22.01 11.43 3.28
C ALA A 197 -23.39 10.78 3.46
N PRO A 198 -23.57 9.87 4.42
CA PRO A 198 -24.79 9.09 4.59
C PRO A 198 -26.05 9.95 4.86
N GLU A 199 -25.89 11.14 5.41
CA GLU A 199 -26.96 12.10 5.68
C GLU A 199 -27.32 13.00 4.47
N THR A 200 -26.56 12.93 3.38
CA THR A 200 -26.86 13.69 2.15
C THR A 200 -28.25 13.28 1.64
N LYS A 201 -29.14 14.26 1.49
CA LYS A 201 -30.52 14.00 1.08
C LYS A 201 -30.64 13.99 -0.44
N ILE A 202 -31.31 12.98 -0.98
CA ILE A 202 -31.61 12.85 -2.42
C ILE A 202 -33.13 12.74 -2.58
N HIS A 203 -33.68 13.38 -3.61
CA HIS A 203 -35.11 13.33 -3.91
C HIS A 203 -35.43 12.05 -4.66
N ILE A 204 -36.19 11.17 -4.03
CA ILE A 204 -36.61 9.88 -4.59
C ILE A 204 -38.09 9.93 -4.95
N LYS A 205 -38.44 9.44 -6.15
CA LYS A 205 -39.80 9.40 -6.63
C LYS A 205 -40.70 8.59 -5.69
N GLY A 206 -41.76 9.21 -5.20
CA GLY A 206 -42.72 8.58 -4.27
C GLY A 206 -42.28 8.54 -2.79
N LYS A 207 -41.00 8.91 -2.48
CA LYS A 207 -40.48 8.92 -1.10
C LYS A 207 -40.07 10.31 -0.61
N GLY A 208 -39.97 11.32 -1.53
CA GLY A 208 -39.50 12.65 -1.20
C GLY A 208 -37.98 12.69 -0.94
N PHE A 209 -37.51 13.64 -0.12
CA PHE A 209 -36.11 13.75 0.24
C PHE A 209 -35.76 12.75 1.34
N ILE A 210 -34.95 11.75 1.00
CA ILE A 210 -34.44 10.75 1.95
C ILE A 210 -32.92 10.79 2.00
N GLU A 211 -32.34 10.35 3.11
CA GLU A 211 -30.88 10.25 3.28
C GLU A 211 -30.30 9.14 2.41
N CYS A 212 -29.09 9.36 1.86
CA CYS A 212 -28.40 8.41 0.99
C CYS A 212 -28.35 6.99 1.56
N LYS A 213 -28.11 6.86 2.86
CA LYS A 213 -28.04 5.54 3.52
C LYS A 213 -29.33 4.71 3.43
N ASN A 214 -30.46 5.34 3.15
CA ASN A 214 -31.80 4.72 3.09
C ASN A 214 -32.28 4.46 1.65
N ILE A 215 -31.44 4.76 0.66
CA ILE A 215 -31.76 4.49 -0.75
C ILE A 215 -31.48 3.02 -1.05
N SER A 216 -32.38 2.41 -1.81
CA SER A 216 -32.32 1.00 -2.19
C SER A 216 -32.29 0.83 -3.70
N ILE A 217 -31.84 -0.34 -4.15
CA ILE A 217 -31.92 -0.73 -5.57
C ILE A 217 -33.38 -0.67 -6.03
N GLY A 218 -33.61 -0.11 -7.22
CA GLY A 218 -34.94 0.12 -7.80
C GLY A 218 -35.53 1.48 -7.50
N ASP A 219 -34.97 2.26 -6.56
CA ASP A 219 -35.38 3.64 -6.30
C ASP A 219 -35.06 4.52 -7.52
N ILE A 220 -35.93 5.51 -7.77
CA ILE A 220 -35.80 6.45 -8.89
C ILE A 220 -35.40 7.83 -8.37
N ILE A 221 -34.21 8.28 -8.76
CA ILE A 221 -33.67 9.60 -8.41
C ILE A 221 -34.26 10.67 -9.30
N LEU A 222 -34.73 11.74 -8.69
CA LEU A 222 -35.28 12.90 -9.39
C LEU A 222 -34.25 14.06 -9.41
N PRO A 223 -34.29 14.94 -10.45
CA PRO A 223 -35.30 15.06 -11.50
C PRO A 223 -35.09 14.19 -12.75
N ALA A 224 -33.93 13.57 -12.92
CA ALA A 224 -33.56 12.90 -14.18
C ALA A 224 -34.22 11.52 -14.39
N ASN A 225 -35.00 11.02 -13.43
CA ASN A 225 -35.59 9.66 -13.41
C ASN A 225 -34.51 8.58 -13.63
N GLU A 226 -33.47 8.60 -12.85
CA GLU A 226 -32.38 7.62 -12.84
C GLU A 226 -32.72 6.50 -11.86
N ARG A 227 -32.76 5.27 -12.33
CA ARG A 227 -33.06 4.10 -11.48
C ARG A 227 -31.76 3.57 -10.85
N VAL A 228 -31.76 3.41 -9.55
CA VAL A 228 -30.63 2.84 -8.80
C VAL A 228 -30.50 1.35 -9.14
N THR A 229 -29.35 0.93 -9.62
CA THR A 229 -29.00 -0.46 -10.00
C THR A 229 -27.99 -1.09 -9.05
N GLY A 230 -27.32 -0.29 -8.25
CA GLY A 230 -26.37 -0.74 -7.23
C GLY A 230 -26.19 0.26 -6.10
N THR A 231 -25.92 -0.24 -4.90
CA THR A 231 -25.61 0.56 -3.72
C THR A 231 -24.27 0.12 -3.14
N PHE A 232 -23.48 1.09 -2.74
CA PHE A 232 -22.13 0.90 -2.24
C PHE A 232 -22.01 1.56 -0.87
N LYS A 233 -21.52 0.81 0.13
CA LYS A 233 -21.25 1.30 1.47
C LYS A 233 -19.79 1.04 1.79
N PHE A 234 -19.04 2.08 2.09
CA PHE A 234 -17.61 1.99 2.37
C PHE A 234 -17.30 2.46 3.77
N PHE A 235 -16.31 1.84 4.37
CA PHE A 235 -15.73 2.32 5.61
C PHE A 235 -14.98 3.63 5.33
N SER A 236 -15.30 4.68 6.08
CA SER A 236 -14.56 5.94 5.98
C SER A 236 -13.43 6.00 6.99
N ASN A 237 -12.26 6.37 6.52
CA ASN A 237 -11.08 6.60 7.37
C ASN A 237 -10.73 8.10 7.47
N GLY A 238 -11.76 8.97 7.55
CA GLY A 238 -11.55 10.41 7.68
C GLY A 238 -11.07 11.09 6.39
N GLN A 239 -11.41 10.54 5.23
CA GLN A 239 -11.06 11.14 3.94
C GLN A 239 -11.62 12.56 3.79
N PRO A 240 -10.95 13.44 3.01
CA PRO A 240 -11.39 14.80 2.81
C PRO A 240 -12.72 14.85 2.08
N MET A 241 -13.63 15.72 2.56
CA MET A 241 -14.95 15.91 2.00
C MET A 241 -15.14 17.38 1.66
N ILE A 242 -16.06 17.65 0.73
CA ILE A 242 -16.50 18.98 0.37
C ILE A 242 -18.01 19.11 0.51
N GLU A 243 -18.43 20.35 0.66
CA GLU A 243 -19.81 20.77 0.64
C GLU A 243 -20.10 21.52 -0.66
N LEU A 244 -21.21 21.17 -1.29
CA LEU A 244 -21.77 21.90 -2.45
C LEU A 244 -23.16 22.46 -2.08
N PRO A 245 -23.43 23.75 -2.37
CA PRO A 245 -24.74 24.35 -2.17
C PRO A 245 -25.76 23.75 -3.13
N ARG A 246 -27.01 23.64 -2.71
CA ARG A 246 -28.10 23.06 -3.52
C ARG A 246 -29.00 24.10 -4.13
N THR A 247 -29.61 23.73 -5.27
CA THR A 247 -30.57 24.55 -5.98
C THR A 247 -31.96 23.90 -6.10
N ASP A 248 -32.14 22.70 -5.50
CA ASP A 248 -33.37 21.89 -5.62
C ASP A 248 -34.38 22.06 -4.47
N GLY A 249 -34.22 23.11 -3.66
CA GLY A 249 -35.12 23.46 -2.56
C GLY A 249 -34.84 22.68 -1.23
N SER A 250 -33.89 21.77 -1.18
CA SER A 250 -33.48 21.18 0.08
C SER A 250 -32.56 22.14 0.85
N LEU A 251 -32.75 22.24 2.18
CA LEU A 251 -31.95 23.09 3.04
C LEU A 251 -30.56 22.54 3.40
N SER A 252 -30.37 21.21 3.27
CA SER A 252 -29.11 20.58 3.62
C SER A 252 -28.17 20.55 2.41
N PRO A 253 -26.88 20.95 2.57
CA PRO A 253 -25.91 20.89 1.48
C PRO A 253 -25.63 19.47 1.03
N ILE A 254 -24.99 19.31 -0.13
CA ILE A 254 -24.45 18.04 -0.60
C ILE A 254 -23.06 17.89 -0.02
N ILE A 255 -22.84 16.83 0.76
CA ILE A 255 -21.50 16.48 1.26
C ILE A 255 -21.00 15.27 0.47
N VAL A 256 -19.89 15.47 -0.23
CA VAL A 256 -19.31 14.49 -1.14
C VAL A 256 -17.79 14.45 -1.02
N SER A 257 -17.16 13.33 -1.34
CA SER A 257 -15.70 13.20 -1.35
C SER A 257 -15.07 14.15 -2.39
N THR A 258 -13.89 14.69 -2.08
CA THR A 258 -13.16 15.67 -2.91
C THR A 258 -12.92 15.16 -4.33
N ASN A 259 -12.64 13.89 -4.46
CA ASN A 259 -12.27 13.23 -5.71
C ASN A 259 -13.47 12.72 -6.55
N HIS A 260 -14.72 12.82 -6.05
CA HIS A 260 -15.90 12.44 -6.80
C HIS A 260 -16.05 13.29 -8.08
N TYR A 261 -16.35 12.66 -9.20
CA TYR A 261 -16.50 13.36 -10.46
C TYR A 261 -17.92 13.91 -10.65
N LEU A 262 -18.01 15.15 -11.14
CA LEU A 262 -19.25 15.77 -11.57
C LEU A 262 -19.07 16.47 -12.92
N ILE A 263 -20.16 16.68 -13.62
CA ILE A 263 -20.17 17.37 -14.91
C ILE A 263 -20.35 18.87 -14.68
N TYR A 264 -19.35 19.65 -15.06
CA TYR A 264 -19.38 21.12 -15.02
C TYR A 264 -18.97 21.68 -16.38
N ASN A 265 -19.80 22.53 -16.97
CA ASN A 265 -19.60 23.08 -18.31
C ASN A 265 -19.31 22.00 -19.38
N GLY A 266 -20.01 20.86 -19.30
CA GLY A 266 -19.88 19.75 -20.24
C GLY A 266 -18.60 18.91 -20.07
N LYS A 267 -17.82 19.15 -19.02
CA LYS A 267 -16.60 18.38 -18.71
C LYS A 267 -16.72 17.71 -17.35
N ALA A 268 -16.20 16.50 -17.25
CA ALA A 268 -16.04 15.82 -15.97
C ALA A 268 -14.88 16.47 -15.20
N ILE A 269 -15.17 16.97 -14.00
CA ILE A 269 -14.17 17.52 -13.09
C ILE A 269 -14.31 16.86 -11.72
N ARG A 270 -13.25 16.87 -10.91
CA ARG A 270 -13.35 16.48 -9.50
C ARG A 270 -14.19 17.49 -8.73
N ALA A 271 -14.96 17.02 -7.78
CA ALA A 271 -15.86 17.84 -6.99
C ALA A 271 -15.13 18.98 -6.25
N GLU A 272 -13.89 18.73 -5.80
CA GLU A 272 -13.03 19.77 -5.19
C GLU A 272 -12.70 20.94 -6.12
N ASN A 273 -12.70 20.71 -7.42
CA ASN A 273 -12.39 21.73 -8.44
C ASN A 273 -13.62 22.54 -8.87
N HIS A 274 -14.80 22.24 -8.31
CA HIS A 274 -16.00 23.01 -8.62
C HIS A 274 -15.94 24.38 -7.94
N PRO A 275 -16.30 25.51 -8.62
CA PRO A 275 -16.18 26.86 -8.05
C PRO A 275 -16.92 27.07 -6.72
N ASN A 276 -18.01 26.35 -6.51
CA ASN A 276 -18.83 26.44 -5.30
C ASN A 276 -18.43 25.42 -4.21
N ALA A 277 -17.35 24.63 -4.42
CA ALA A 277 -16.89 23.65 -3.46
C ALA A 277 -16.31 24.34 -2.21
N ARG A 278 -16.70 23.86 -1.04
CA ARG A 278 -16.12 24.27 0.25
C ARG A 278 -15.62 23.05 1.01
N SER A 279 -14.40 23.09 1.48
CA SER A 279 -13.85 22.00 2.30
C SER A 279 -14.61 21.91 3.62
N VAL A 280 -15.01 20.69 3.99
CA VAL A 280 -15.70 20.41 5.26
C VAL A 280 -15.07 19.20 5.91
N ASN A 281 -15.14 19.18 7.24
CA ASN A 281 -14.77 18.00 8.02
C ASN A 281 -16.02 17.44 8.72
N PRO A 282 -16.73 16.50 8.09
CA PRO A 282 -17.94 15.92 8.67
C PRO A 282 -17.64 14.95 9.85
N TRP A 283 -16.37 14.70 10.15
CA TRP A 283 -15.90 13.72 11.12
C TRP A 283 -15.74 14.27 12.55
N ASN A 284 -16.40 15.40 12.86
CA ASN A 284 -16.37 16.00 14.19
C ASN A 284 -16.75 14.95 15.26
N GLY A 285 -15.76 14.45 16.01
CA GLY A 285 -15.95 13.50 17.12
C GLY A 285 -15.41 12.09 16.90
N GLY A 286 -14.68 11.80 15.82
CA GLY A 286 -13.86 10.57 15.69
C GLY A 286 -14.63 9.28 15.42
N VAL A 287 -15.93 9.31 15.16
CA VAL A 287 -16.69 8.12 14.74
C VAL A 287 -16.65 8.00 13.23
N ALA A 288 -16.02 6.97 12.72
CA ALA A 288 -16.05 6.64 11.29
C ALA A 288 -17.51 6.36 10.86
N ARG A 289 -17.98 7.10 9.86
CA ARG A 289 -19.32 6.93 9.28
C ARG A 289 -19.18 6.25 7.92
N PRO A 290 -20.09 5.33 7.57
CA PRO A 290 -20.05 4.73 6.24
C PRO A 290 -20.29 5.80 5.18
N LEU A 291 -19.55 5.73 4.09
CA LEU A 291 -19.81 6.53 2.89
C LEU A 291 -20.71 5.74 1.94
N ILE A 292 -21.55 6.45 1.21
CA ILE A 292 -22.57 5.85 0.35
C ILE A 292 -22.36 6.30 -1.09
N CYS A 293 -22.39 5.37 -2.02
CA CYS A 293 -22.45 5.65 -3.46
C CYS A 293 -23.50 4.79 -4.14
N PHE A 294 -23.79 5.09 -5.40
CA PHE A 294 -24.80 4.42 -6.19
C PHE A 294 -24.29 4.17 -7.60
N ASN A 295 -24.84 3.11 -8.23
CA ASN A 295 -24.91 2.99 -9.67
C ASN A 295 -26.33 3.26 -10.13
N THR A 296 -26.47 3.78 -11.31
CA THR A 296 -27.77 4.03 -11.95
C THR A 296 -27.80 3.44 -13.35
N ASP A 297 -29.00 3.31 -13.89
CA ASP A 297 -29.23 2.87 -15.27
C ASP A 297 -28.74 3.86 -16.33
N LYS A 298 -28.45 5.11 -15.94
CA LYS A 298 -27.92 6.16 -16.82
C LYS A 298 -26.45 6.52 -16.57
N HIS A 299 -25.79 5.81 -15.66
CA HIS A 299 -24.40 6.06 -15.27
C HIS A 299 -24.12 7.48 -14.77
N THR A 300 -25.16 8.14 -14.26
CA THR A 300 -25.12 9.48 -13.63
C THR A 300 -26.04 9.51 -12.42
N ILE A 301 -25.76 10.46 -11.51
CA ILE A 301 -26.57 10.72 -10.33
C ILE A 301 -26.90 12.22 -10.33
N THR A 302 -28.12 12.55 -10.74
CA THR A 302 -28.55 13.92 -10.94
C THR A 302 -29.42 14.40 -9.80
N PHE A 303 -28.89 15.28 -8.95
CA PHE A 303 -29.66 15.91 -7.87
C PHE A 303 -28.98 17.19 -7.37
N GLY A 304 -29.74 18.03 -6.64
CA GLY A 304 -29.25 19.25 -6.02
C GLY A 304 -28.74 20.31 -6.97
N GLY A 305 -29.02 20.17 -8.29
CA GLY A 305 -28.50 21.05 -9.33
C GLY A 305 -27.19 20.59 -9.97
N TYR A 306 -26.72 19.40 -9.62
CA TYR A 306 -25.48 18.83 -10.15
C TYR A 306 -25.74 17.47 -10.81
N VAL A 307 -24.86 17.13 -11.75
CA VAL A 307 -24.80 15.81 -12.40
C VAL A 307 -23.48 15.15 -11.98
N PHE A 308 -23.56 14.22 -11.07
CA PHE A 308 -22.41 13.42 -10.65
C PHE A 308 -22.25 12.20 -11.57
N LYS A 309 -21.04 11.70 -11.72
CA LYS A 309 -20.80 10.37 -12.26
C LYS A 309 -21.25 9.33 -11.23
N ASP A 310 -21.78 8.20 -11.66
CA ASP A 310 -22.06 7.10 -10.75
C ASP A 310 -20.76 6.41 -10.30
N TYR A 311 -20.84 5.39 -9.45
CA TYR A 311 -19.65 4.79 -8.88
C TYR A 311 -18.74 4.17 -9.95
N ASP A 312 -19.29 3.40 -10.88
CA ASP A 312 -18.51 2.73 -11.92
C ASP A 312 -17.90 3.75 -12.91
N GLU A 313 -18.65 4.78 -13.30
CA GLU A 313 -18.17 5.84 -14.18
C GLU A 313 -17.17 6.77 -13.50
N THR A 314 -17.25 6.95 -12.19
CA THR A 314 -16.29 7.75 -11.44
C THR A 314 -14.95 7.01 -11.32
N SER A 315 -14.97 5.72 -11.06
CA SER A 315 -13.76 4.90 -11.01
C SER A 315 -13.01 4.86 -12.35
N LEU A 316 -13.72 4.99 -13.47
CA LEU A 316 -13.17 5.13 -14.82
C LEU A 316 -12.73 6.56 -15.17
N GLY A 317 -13.18 7.56 -14.41
CA GLY A 317 -12.91 8.99 -14.68
C GLY A 317 -11.44 9.38 -14.55
N ASP A 318 -10.65 8.64 -13.77
CA ASP A 318 -9.20 8.80 -13.69
C ASP A 318 -8.49 7.90 -14.73
N ASN A 319 -8.91 8.03 -15.99
CA ASN A 319 -8.40 7.26 -17.12
C ASN A 319 -6.87 7.30 -17.24
N GLU A 320 -6.21 8.36 -16.77
CA GLU A 320 -4.76 8.49 -16.92
C GLU A 320 -4.03 7.54 -15.96
N THR A 321 -4.46 7.45 -14.71
CA THR A 321 -3.90 6.51 -13.74
C THR A 321 -4.26 5.08 -14.08
N MET A 322 -5.50 4.83 -14.50
CA MET A 322 -5.97 3.50 -14.88
C MET A 322 -5.33 3.02 -16.18
N THR A 323 -5.13 3.88 -17.18
CA THR A 323 -4.40 3.55 -18.42
C THR A 323 -2.92 3.27 -18.13
N LYS A 324 -2.28 4.02 -17.22
CA LYS A 324 -0.91 3.77 -16.79
C LYS A 324 -0.78 2.43 -16.08
N LEU A 325 -1.71 2.11 -15.17
CA LEU A 325 -1.76 0.81 -14.48
C LEU A 325 -1.95 -0.35 -15.47
N GLN A 326 -2.86 -0.21 -16.41
CA GLN A 326 -3.15 -1.19 -17.42
C GLN A 326 -1.96 -1.42 -18.39
N THR A 327 -1.28 -0.34 -18.78
CA THR A 327 -0.06 -0.40 -19.60
C THR A 327 1.08 -1.08 -18.85
N GLN A 328 1.20 -0.85 -17.55
CA GLN A 328 2.21 -1.51 -16.70
C GLN A 328 1.94 -3.02 -16.53
N ILE A 329 0.67 -3.43 -16.45
CA ILE A 329 0.30 -4.83 -16.23
C ILE A 329 0.35 -5.65 -17.53
N ASN A 330 -0.17 -5.13 -18.63
CA ASN A 330 -0.44 -5.91 -19.86
C ASN A 330 0.30 -5.44 -21.13
N GLY A 331 0.87 -4.25 -21.15
CA GLY A 331 1.60 -3.72 -22.32
C GLY A 331 0.75 -3.49 -23.58
N GLN A 332 -0.57 -3.58 -23.50
CA GLN A 332 -1.49 -3.44 -24.64
C GLN A 332 -2.67 -2.51 -24.33
N ASN A 333 -3.08 -1.74 -25.32
CA ASN A 333 -4.32 -0.95 -25.32
C ASN A 333 -5.52 -1.90 -25.44
N THR A 334 -6.17 -2.23 -24.34
CA THR A 334 -7.43 -2.99 -24.33
C THR A 334 -8.61 -2.03 -24.19
N ASN A 335 -9.71 -2.32 -24.87
CA ASN A 335 -10.97 -1.58 -24.69
C ASN A 335 -11.41 -1.67 -23.23
N VAL A 336 -11.64 -0.51 -22.61
CA VAL A 336 -12.18 -0.42 -21.26
C VAL A 336 -13.59 -0.98 -21.27
N ILE A 337 -13.80 -2.10 -20.55
CA ILE A 337 -15.14 -2.65 -20.32
C ILE A 337 -15.61 -2.08 -18.99
N LEU A 338 -16.83 -1.51 -19.00
CA LEU A 338 -17.41 -0.92 -17.80
C LEU A 338 -17.52 -1.96 -16.68
N PRO A 339 -17.10 -1.63 -15.44
CA PRO A 339 -17.19 -2.55 -14.30
C PRO A 339 -18.61 -3.07 -14.03
N SER A 340 -19.67 -2.36 -14.48
CA SER A 340 -21.07 -2.80 -14.39
C SER A 340 -21.33 -4.13 -15.09
N GLU A 341 -20.61 -4.45 -16.17
CA GLU A 341 -20.69 -5.73 -16.87
C GLU A 341 -19.89 -6.84 -16.17
N TYR A 342 -19.03 -6.45 -15.25
CA TYR A 342 -18.13 -7.30 -14.49
C TYR A 342 -18.33 -7.11 -12.99
N SER A 343 -19.15 -7.94 -12.41
CA SER A 343 -19.41 -7.83 -10.97
C SER A 343 -19.22 -9.19 -10.30
N PRO A 344 -18.06 -9.42 -9.65
CA PRO A 344 -17.93 -10.53 -8.74
C PRO A 344 -18.95 -10.34 -7.60
N ALA A 345 -19.81 -11.33 -7.37
CA ALA A 345 -20.85 -11.24 -6.37
C ALA A 345 -21.34 -12.62 -5.97
N VAL A 346 -21.93 -12.74 -4.80
CA VAL A 346 -22.53 -13.96 -4.27
C VAL A 346 -23.98 -13.69 -3.85
N ASP A 347 -24.81 -14.70 -3.93
CA ASP A 347 -26.18 -14.64 -3.41
C ASP A 347 -26.19 -14.32 -1.91
N SER A 348 -27.18 -13.57 -1.45
CA SER A 348 -27.30 -13.13 -0.04
C SER A 348 -27.35 -14.28 0.97
N GLU A 349 -27.87 -15.44 0.56
CA GLU A 349 -27.95 -16.65 1.41
C GLU A 349 -26.63 -17.43 1.42
N THR A 350 -25.68 -17.12 0.52
CA THR A 350 -24.37 -17.75 0.50
C THR A 350 -23.65 -17.50 1.80
N ARG A 351 -23.14 -18.56 2.43
CA ARG A 351 -22.47 -18.44 3.72
C ARG A 351 -20.99 -18.19 3.56
N ILE A 352 -20.49 -17.16 4.26
CA ILE A 352 -19.09 -16.76 4.33
C ILE A 352 -18.55 -17.15 5.70
N ILE A 353 -17.28 -17.54 5.77
CA ILE A 353 -16.62 -17.94 7.02
C ILE A 353 -15.99 -16.69 7.66
N LEU A 354 -16.37 -16.42 8.91
CA LEU A 354 -15.80 -15.34 9.73
C LEU A 354 -14.52 -15.82 10.46
N GLU A 355 -13.77 -14.87 11.05
CA GLU A 355 -12.53 -15.13 11.81
C GLU A 355 -12.75 -16.14 12.96
N ASP A 356 -13.91 -16.11 13.59
CA ASP A 356 -14.29 -17.02 14.68
C ASP A 356 -14.81 -18.40 14.21
N GLY A 357 -14.74 -18.67 12.90
CA GLY A 357 -15.20 -19.91 12.27
C GLY A 357 -16.71 -19.99 12.05
N ARG A 358 -17.50 -19.00 12.44
CA ARG A 358 -18.94 -18.96 12.15
C ARG A 358 -19.18 -18.85 10.65
N ARG A 359 -20.22 -19.55 10.17
CA ARG A 359 -20.71 -19.50 8.80
C ARG A 359 -21.87 -18.54 8.73
N PHE A 360 -21.64 -17.36 8.17
CA PHE A 360 -22.59 -16.24 8.23
C PHE A 360 -23.13 -15.92 6.83
N PRO A 361 -24.45 -15.68 6.65
CA PRO A 361 -25.01 -15.33 5.35
C PRO A 361 -24.38 -14.03 4.81
N ALA A 362 -24.05 -14.00 3.53
CA ALA A 362 -23.48 -12.82 2.87
C ALA A 362 -24.40 -11.59 3.00
N GLY A 363 -25.72 -11.80 3.02
CA GLY A 363 -26.70 -10.75 3.24
C GLY A 363 -26.54 -9.99 4.57
N ASN A 364 -26.00 -10.65 5.58
CA ASN A 364 -25.85 -10.10 6.95
C ASN A 364 -24.44 -9.60 7.26
N ILE A 365 -23.49 -9.75 6.33
CA ILE A 365 -22.13 -9.20 6.48
C ILE A 365 -22.19 -7.67 6.43
N ILE A 366 -21.52 -7.04 7.38
CA ILE A 366 -21.46 -5.58 7.52
C ILE A 366 -20.02 -5.08 7.49
N LEU A 367 -19.86 -3.76 7.40
CA LEU A 367 -18.54 -3.12 7.50
C LEU A 367 -17.87 -3.46 8.83
N CYS A 368 -16.57 -3.66 8.79
CA CYS A 368 -15.68 -4.05 9.89
C CYS A 368 -15.80 -5.51 10.33
N ASP A 369 -16.65 -6.34 9.72
CA ASP A 369 -16.63 -7.78 9.98
C ASP A 369 -15.27 -8.37 9.61
N LYS A 370 -14.77 -9.29 10.44
CA LYS A 370 -13.51 -9.99 10.24
C LYS A 370 -13.74 -11.38 9.64
N LEU A 371 -13.00 -11.69 8.59
CA LEU A 371 -13.12 -12.92 7.81
C LEU A 371 -12.06 -13.96 8.20
N SER A 372 -12.32 -15.23 7.93
CA SER A 372 -11.40 -16.37 8.16
C SER A 372 -10.04 -16.18 7.50
N THR A 373 -9.98 -15.44 6.40
CA THR A 373 -8.75 -15.10 5.68
C THR A 373 -7.86 -14.07 6.39
N GLY A 374 -8.24 -13.59 7.58
CA GLY A 374 -7.60 -12.50 8.31
C GLY A 374 -7.94 -11.11 7.76
N ASN A 375 -8.79 -11.02 6.75
CA ASN A 375 -9.25 -9.76 6.18
C ASN A 375 -10.38 -9.15 7.02
N GLN A 376 -10.54 -7.83 6.86
CA GLN A 376 -11.69 -7.09 7.37
C GLN A 376 -12.48 -6.51 6.20
N VAL A 377 -13.81 -6.55 6.30
CA VAL A 377 -14.70 -5.96 5.30
C VAL A 377 -14.70 -4.45 5.41
N VAL A 378 -14.30 -3.78 4.34
CA VAL A 378 -14.21 -2.31 4.26
C VAL A 378 -15.17 -1.71 3.24
N GLY A 379 -15.76 -2.55 2.41
CA GLY A 379 -16.84 -2.19 1.48
C GLY A 379 -17.87 -3.29 1.40
N VAL A 380 -19.16 -2.89 1.36
CA VAL A 380 -20.30 -3.76 1.12
C VAL A 380 -21.06 -3.21 -0.07
N ILE A 381 -21.25 -4.04 -1.07
CA ILE A 381 -21.83 -3.69 -2.37
C ILE A 381 -23.04 -4.56 -2.61
N GLU A 382 -24.13 -3.95 -3.04
CA GLU A 382 -25.31 -4.64 -3.59
C GLU A 382 -25.49 -4.19 -5.02
N LYS A 383 -25.56 -5.16 -5.95
CA LYS A 383 -25.76 -4.87 -7.38
C LYS A 383 -26.75 -5.83 -8.02
N GLU A 384 -27.40 -5.36 -9.07
CA GLU A 384 -28.18 -6.18 -9.99
C GLU A 384 -27.23 -7.01 -10.87
N ILE A 385 -27.38 -8.33 -10.82
CA ILE A 385 -26.60 -9.28 -11.61
C ILE A 385 -27.51 -10.00 -12.62
N TYR A 386 -27.12 -9.97 -13.89
CA TYR A 386 -27.86 -10.56 -15.01
C TYR A 386 -27.26 -11.89 -15.48
N GLU A 387 -25.99 -12.15 -15.23
CA GLU A 387 -25.30 -13.37 -15.63
C GLU A 387 -24.72 -14.07 -14.39
N ILE A 388 -25.19 -15.28 -14.13
CA ILE A 388 -24.81 -16.04 -12.94
C ILE A 388 -24.26 -17.42 -13.29
N SER A 389 -23.43 -17.93 -12.40
CA SER A 389 -22.95 -19.31 -12.38
C SER A 389 -23.53 -20.02 -11.15
N ARG A 390 -23.81 -21.32 -11.29
CA ARG A 390 -24.29 -22.15 -10.19
C ARG A 390 -23.30 -23.27 -9.90
N LEU A 391 -22.84 -23.33 -8.67
CA LEU A 391 -21.98 -24.40 -8.19
C LEU A 391 -22.75 -25.71 -8.03
N LYS A 392 -22.05 -26.84 -7.98
CA LYS A 392 -22.67 -28.18 -7.81
C LYS A 392 -23.52 -28.32 -6.53
N ASN A 393 -23.18 -27.55 -5.49
CA ASN A 393 -23.92 -27.52 -4.21
C ASN A 393 -25.11 -26.53 -4.21
N GLY A 394 -25.46 -25.96 -5.36
CA GLY A 394 -26.57 -25.04 -5.50
C GLY A 394 -26.28 -23.57 -5.21
N ILE A 395 -25.09 -23.21 -4.76
CA ILE A 395 -24.69 -21.81 -4.55
C ILE A 395 -24.68 -21.06 -5.88
N GLU A 396 -25.37 -19.92 -5.91
CA GLU A 396 -25.38 -19.00 -7.05
C GLU A 396 -24.42 -17.84 -6.80
N MET A 397 -23.70 -17.46 -7.85
CA MET A 397 -22.79 -16.32 -7.82
C MET A 397 -22.74 -15.62 -9.18
N GLY A 398 -22.29 -14.38 -9.20
CA GLY A 398 -22.04 -13.68 -10.46
C GLY A 398 -21.04 -14.45 -11.32
N ALA A 399 -21.32 -14.56 -12.62
CA ALA A 399 -20.49 -15.32 -13.58
C ALA A 399 -19.03 -14.83 -13.64
N ALA A 400 -18.80 -13.56 -13.30
CA ALA A 400 -17.49 -12.92 -13.26
C ALA A 400 -16.72 -13.19 -11.98
N THR A 401 -17.31 -13.77 -10.93
CA THR A 401 -16.63 -14.03 -9.64
C THR A 401 -15.38 -14.89 -9.87
N LEU A 402 -14.24 -14.44 -9.34
CA LEU A 402 -13.00 -15.19 -9.40
C LEU A 402 -12.92 -16.21 -8.27
N LEU A 403 -12.69 -17.46 -8.64
CA LEU A 403 -12.53 -18.61 -7.77
C LEU A 403 -11.08 -19.06 -7.78
N TRP A 404 -10.57 -19.45 -6.63
CA TRP A 404 -9.26 -20.10 -6.54
C TRP A 404 -9.35 -21.56 -6.93
N ASP A 405 -8.66 -21.94 -7.99
CA ASP A 405 -8.53 -23.33 -8.42
C ASP A 405 -7.31 -23.97 -7.75
N GLU A 406 -7.57 -24.86 -6.79
CA GLU A 406 -6.50 -25.56 -6.04
C GLU A 406 -5.65 -26.46 -6.94
N ALA A 407 -6.22 -27.01 -8.02
CA ALA A 407 -5.50 -27.90 -8.90
C ALA A 407 -4.49 -27.18 -9.79
N SER A 408 -4.89 -26.06 -10.39
CA SER A 408 -4.05 -25.27 -11.29
C SER A 408 -3.28 -24.16 -10.57
N LYS A 409 -3.62 -23.86 -9.30
CA LYS A 409 -3.06 -22.76 -8.50
C LYS A 409 -3.19 -21.39 -9.18
N ILE A 410 -4.33 -21.15 -9.80
CA ILE A 410 -4.67 -19.89 -10.47
C ILE A 410 -6.11 -19.47 -10.13
N TRP A 411 -6.39 -18.20 -10.32
CA TRP A 411 -7.73 -17.65 -10.25
C TRP A 411 -8.47 -17.86 -11.59
N ARG A 412 -9.69 -18.36 -11.52
CA ARG A 412 -10.54 -18.59 -12.68
C ARG A 412 -11.93 -18.01 -12.44
N ARG A 413 -12.60 -17.58 -13.49
CA ARG A 413 -13.97 -17.07 -13.38
C ARG A 413 -14.94 -18.22 -13.15
N ALA A 414 -15.98 -17.93 -12.37
CA ALA A 414 -17.05 -18.91 -12.10
C ALA A 414 -17.64 -19.48 -13.39
N LYS A 415 -17.85 -18.63 -14.42
CA LYS A 415 -18.35 -19.07 -15.73
C LYS A 415 -17.42 -20.04 -16.47
N GLU A 416 -16.13 -19.96 -16.26
CA GLU A 416 -15.15 -20.86 -16.89
C GLU A 416 -15.14 -22.24 -16.23
N VAL A 417 -15.49 -22.29 -14.94
CA VAL A 417 -15.46 -23.51 -14.15
C VAL A 417 -16.82 -24.23 -14.15
N TYR A 418 -17.90 -23.45 -14.06
CA TYR A 418 -19.26 -23.98 -13.88
C TYR A 418 -20.22 -23.64 -15.01
N GLY A 419 -19.76 -22.87 -16.03
CA GLY A 419 -20.64 -22.28 -17.04
C GLY A 419 -21.44 -21.09 -16.48
N SER A 420 -22.18 -20.43 -17.35
CA SER A 420 -23.04 -19.31 -16.94
C SER A 420 -24.37 -19.35 -17.68
N TYR A 421 -25.36 -18.67 -17.13
CA TYR A 421 -26.65 -18.42 -17.78
C TYR A 421 -27.16 -17.02 -17.47
N LYS A 422 -27.78 -16.40 -18.45
CA LYS A 422 -28.39 -15.07 -18.33
C LYS A 422 -29.78 -15.16 -17.73
N LEU A 423 -30.05 -14.31 -16.77
CA LEU A 423 -31.37 -14.15 -16.16
C LEU A 423 -32.23 -13.23 -17.02
N ARG A 424 -33.54 -13.46 -17.04
CA ARG A 424 -34.54 -12.55 -17.68
C ARG A 424 -34.69 -11.26 -16.86
N GLU A 425 -34.70 -11.40 -15.53
CA GLU A 425 -34.75 -10.32 -14.57
C GLU A 425 -33.50 -10.41 -13.69
N PRO A 426 -32.88 -9.28 -13.34
CA PRO A 426 -31.68 -9.27 -12.50
C PRO A 426 -32.01 -9.76 -11.09
N LYS A 427 -31.07 -10.42 -10.45
CA LYS A 427 -31.08 -10.69 -9.02
C LYS A 427 -30.11 -9.74 -8.30
N ILE A 428 -30.46 -9.35 -7.08
CA ILE A 428 -29.59 -8.54 -6.23
C ILE A 428 -28.62 -9.48 -5.53
N PHE A 429 -27.34 -9.29 -5.79
CA PHE A 429 -26.24 -10.03 -5.20
C PHE A 429 -25.36 -9.10 -4.36
N LYS A 430 -24.57 -9.71 -3.47
CA LYS A 430 -23.63 -9.05 -2.58
C LYS A 430 -22.20 -9.21 -3.06
N SER A 431 -21.46 -8.13 -2.98
CA SER A 431 -20.00 -8.12 -3.13
C SER A 431 -19.37 -7.42 -1.94
N PHE A 432 -18.08 -7.67 -1.74
CA PHE A 432 -17.34 -7.10 -0.63
C PHE A 432 -16.02 -6.53 -1.13
N ILE A 433 -15.51 -5.53 -0.43
CA ILE A 433 -14.12 -5.09 -0.54
C ILE A 433 -13.47 -5.38 0.79
N CYS A 434 -12.34 -6.07 0.74
CA CYS A 434 -11.63 -6.56 1.91
C CYS A 434 -10.23 -5.94 2.02
N THR A 435 -9.70 -5.94 3.23
CA THR A 435 -8.31 -5.52 3.48
C THR A 435 -7.31 -6.53 2.91
N PHE A 436 -6.04 -6.16 2.87
CA PHE A 436 -4.86 -6.99 2.54
C PHE A 436 -4.93 -7.74 1.21
N ASN A 437 -5.25 -9.04 1.25
CA ASN A 437 -5.12 -9.92 0.10
C ASN A 437 -6.39 -10.03 -0.76
N SER A 438 -7.41 -9.23 -0.46
CA SER A 438 -8.63 -9.16 -1.27
C SER A 438 -9.32 -10.53 -1.48
N GLN A 439 -9.40 -11.35 -0.44
CA GLN A 439 -9.95 -12.69 -0.47
C GLN A 439 -10.96 -12.93 0.64
N LEU A 440 -11.93 -13.80 0.36
CA LEU A 440 -12.87 -14.33 1.33
C LEU A 440 -13.16 -15.81 1.06
N GLU A 441 -13.63 -16.53 2.06
CA GLU A 441 -13.94 -17.97 1.96
C GLU A 441 -15.42 -18.22 2.09
N LEU A 442 -15.96 -18.93 1.10
CA LEU A 442 -17.31 -19.46 1.14
C LEU A 442 -17.32 -20.75 1.97
N ALA A 443 -18.39 -20.94 2.74
CA ALA A 443 -18.59 -22.11 3.61
C ALA A 443 -19.03 -23.34 2.81
N THR A 444 -18.22 -23.75 1.85
CA THR A 444 -18.34 -25.02 1.13
C THR A 444 -17.51 -26.11 1.80
N ASP A 445 -17.54 -27.33 1.31
CA ASP A 445 -16.71 -28.43 1.76
C ASP A 445 -15.95 -29.03 0.56
N PRO A 446 -14.63 -28.78 0.43
CA PRO A 446 -13.79 -27.86 1.24
C PRO A 446 -14.17 -26.38 1.04
N PRO A 447 -13.72 -25.48 1.93
CA PRO A 447 -13.94 -24.04 1.79
C PRO A 447 -13.43 -23.51 0.43
N LEU A 448 -14.26 -22.72 -0.24
CA LEU A 448 -13.92 -22.15 -1.54
C LEU A 448 -13.47 -20.71 -1.39
N ARG A 449 -12.23 -20.42 -1.77
CA ARG A 449 -11.72 -19.05 -1.80
C ARG A 449 -12.21 -18.30 -3.03
N ILE A 450 -12.70 -17.09 -2.82
CA ILE A 450 -13.08 -16.17 -3.88
C ILE A 450 -12.39 -14.84 -3.70
N ARG A 451 -12.26 -14.09 -4.79
CA ARG A 451 -11.83 -12.68 -4.76
C ARG A 451 -12.98 -11.78 -4.35
N ASP A 452 -12.62 -10.68 -3.69
CA ASP A 452 -13.50 -9.56 -3.43
C ASP A 452 -13.78 -8.75 -4.71
N TYR A 453 -14.54 -7.66 -4.57
CA TYR A 453 -14.78 -6.71 -5.65
C TYR A 453 -13.50 -5.92 -5.94
N LEU A 454 -12.86 -6.20 -7.08
CA LEU A 454 -11.71 -5.46 -7.55
C LEU A 454 -12.15 -4.43 -8.59
N GLU A 455 -11.76 -3.20 -8.37
CA GLU A 455 -11.94 -2.11 -9.35
C GLU A 455 -10.83 -2.18 -10.39
N VAL A 456 -11.03 -2.96 -11.43
CA VAL A 456 -10.07 -3.13 -12.52
C VAL A 456 -10.71 -2.84 -13.86
N CYS A 457 -9.89 -2.32 -14.79
CA CYS A 457 -10.36 -1.84 -16.08
C CYS A 457 -10.77 -2.94 -17.06
N SER A 458 -10.34 -4.16 -16.86
CA SER A 458 -10.66 -5.27 -17.75
C SER A 458 -10.60 -6.62 -17.04
N PRO A 459 -11.34 -7.62 -17.54
CA PRO A 459 -11.32 -8.98 -17.01
C PRO A 459 -9.94 -9.63 -16.97
N ASP A 460 -9.16 -9.40 -18.02
CA ASP A 460 -7.82 -9.98 -18.13
C ASP A 460 -6.85 -9.34 -17.15
N SER A 461 -6.99 -8.02 -16.91
CA SER A 461 -6.24 -7.30 -15.87
C SER A 461 -6.56 -7.82 -14.47
N GLU A 462 -7.83 -8.11 -14.19
CA GLU A 462 -8.27 -8.67 -12.91
C GLU A 462 -7.62 -10.02 -12.63
N ILE A 463 -7.64 -10.93 -13.61
CA ILE A 463 -7.02 -12.24 -13.49
C ILE A 463 -5.51 -12.12 -13.34
N ALA A 464 -4.87 -11.32 -14.17
CA ALA A 464 -3.43 -11.10 -14.14
C ALA A 464 -2.98 -10.52 -12.78
N TYR A 465 -3.70 -9.51 -12.27
CA TYR A 465 -3.45 -8.90 -10.98
C TYR A 465 -3.64 -9.88 -9.83
N SER A 466 -4.75 -10.64 -9.84
CA SER A 466 -5.05 -11.64 -8.82
C SER A 466 -3.98 -12.74 -8.75
N ASN A 467 -3.51 -13.21 -9.91
CA ASN A 467 -2.44 -14.20 -9.98
C ASN A 467 -1.08 -13.63 -9.54
N ALA A 468 -0.80 -12.35 -9.85
CA ALA A 468 0.43 -11.68 -9.41
C ALA A 468 0.47 -11.53 -7.88
N LEU A 469 -0.63 -11.11 -7.24
CA LEU A 469 -0.75 -11.03 -5.78
C LEU A 469 -0.49 -12.37 -5.11
N THR A 470 -1.09 -13.44 -5.64
CA THR A 470 -0.93 -14.78 -5.07
C THR A 470 0.51 -15.29 -5.17
N ARG A 471 1.22 -14.98 -6.27
CA ARG A 471 2.64 -15.31 -6.40
C ARG A 471 3.49 -14.60 -5.37
N GLN A 472 3.17 -13.35 -5.04
CA GLN A 472 3.87 -12.60 -3.98
C GLN A 472 3.63 -13.20 -2.60
N GLU A 473 2.41 -13.64 -2.28
CA GLU A 473 2.08 -14.30 -1.02
C GLU A 473 2.82 -15.64 -0.84
N ILE A 474 3.07 -16.38 -1.92
CA ILE A 474 3.82 -17.64 -1.89
C ILE A 474 5.32 -17.40 -1.64
N ILE A 475 5.87 -16.29 -2.12
CA ILE A 475 7.30 -15.96 -1.97
C ILE A 475 7.59 -15.46 -0.55
N VAL A 476 6.62 -14.86 0.13
CA VAL A 476 6.77 -14.30 1.48
C VAL A 476 6.56 -15.33 2.60
N LYS A 477 5.94 -16.48 2.31
CA LYS A 477 5.83 -17.63 3.20
C LYS A 477 7.03 -18.56 3.06
#